data_8f5422224dc3034a6c1aee3aae62fcb7
#
_entry.id   8f5422224dc3034a6c1aee3aae62fcb7
#
_cell.length_a   1.000
_cell.length_b   1.000
_cell.length_c   1.000
_cell.angle_alpha   90.00
_cell.angle_beta   90.00
_cell.angle_gamma   90.00
#
_symmetry.space_group_name_H-M   'P 1'
#
loop_
_entity.id
_entity.type
_entity.pdbx_description
1 polymer ?
#
loop_
_entity_poly.entity_id
_entity_poly.type
_entity_poly.pdbx_seq_one_letter_code
_entity_poly.pdbx_strand_id
1 'polypeptide(L)'
;MKSRLLLLAVLLVIICASCQPKKKTEPEKEAITGATYTNPLRERGAEPWAVFYKGKYYYTQGSESRIMLWETSDITNLNDSLRKPVWIPTDPSNSHHLWAPEMHRINNKWYIYFAADDGNMDNHQIYVVENEAANPMEGTFVMKGRIQTDKDNNWAIHASTFEHDGQRYMIWCGWQKRRIDSETQCIYIATMENPWTLSSDRILISKPEYEWECQWVNPDG
;
A
#
# COMPACT_ATOMS: atom_id res chain seq x y z
N MET A 1 58.63 44.64 7.57
CA MET A 1 57.89 43.77 6.65
C MET A 1 57.66 42.33 7.15
N LYS A 2 58.55 41.75 7.93
CA LYS A 2 58.45 40.36 8.40
C LYS A 2 57.37 40.13 9.51
N SER A 3 57.07 41.16 10.33
CA SER A 3 56.11 41.05 11.43
C SER A 3 54.63 41.05 10.99
N ARG A 4 54.29 41.70 9.87
CA ARG A 4 52.92 41.73 9.34
C ARG A 4 52.52 40.44 8.61
N LEU A 5 53.49 39.70 8.07
CA LEU A 5 53.24 38.42 7.42
C LEU A 5 52.90 37.30 8.42
N LEU A 6 53.54 37.38 9.62
CA LEU A 6 53.30 36.38 10.67
C LEU A 6 51.88 36.52 11.28
N LEU A 7 51.35 37.74 11.42
CA LEU A 7 50.00 37.97 11.93
C LEU A 7 48.92 37.50 10.96
N LEU A 8 49.12 37.65 9.63
CA LEU A 8 48.17 37.15 8.64
C LEU A 8 48.14 35.62 8.58
N ALA A 9 49.28 34.96 8.78
CA ALA A 9 49.30 33.48 8.80
C ALA A 9 48.61 32.89 10.02
N VAL A 10 48.74 33.53 11.18
CA VAL A 10 48.04 33.11 12.41
C VAL A 10 46.54 33.34 12.32
N LEU A 11 46.06 34.44 11.68
CA LEU A 11 44.64 34.70 11.48
C LEU A 11 43.99 33.70 10.49
N LEU A 12 44.73 33.27 9.46
CA LEU A 12 44.24 32.29 8.50
C LEU A 12 44.08 30.88 9.12
N VAL A 13 44.95 30.49 10.04
CA VAL A 13 44.86 29.20 10.74
C VAL A 13 43.68 29.14 11.71
N ILE A 14 43.34 30.26 12.32
CA ILE A 14 42.20 30.33 13.27
C ILE A 14 40.85 30.26 12.51
N ILE A 15 40.77 30.77 11.29
CA ILE A 15 39.52 30.72 10.49
C ILE A 15 39.25 29.30 9.94
N CYS A 16 40.29 28.51 9.66
CA CYS A 16 40.12 27.13 9.20
C CYS A 16 39.76 26.13 10.30
N ALA A 17 39.96 26.47 11.58
CA ALA A 17 39.64 25.57 12.70
C ALA A 17 38.18 25.56 13.11
N SER A 18 37.36 26.48 12.58
CA SER A 18 35.92 26.62 12.98
C SER A 18 34.93 25.91 12.03
N CYS A 19 35.41 25.30 10.94
CA CYS A 19 34.55 24.51 10.02
C CYS A 19 34.69 23.00 10.25
N GLN A 20 34.46 22.54 11.49
CA GLN A 20 34.13 21.14 11.69
C GLN A 20 32.66 20.94 11.36
N PRO A 21 32.30 20.00 10.45
CA PRO A 21 30.90 19.68 10.25
C PRO A 21 30.33 19.19 11.58
N LYS A 22 29.32 19.91 12.10
CA LYS A 22 28.53 19.41 13.23
C LYS A 22 28.04 18.01 12.83
N LYS A 23 28.59 16.98 13.47
CA LYS A 23 27.96 15.65 13.41
C LYS A 23 26.49 15.86 13.78
N LYS A 24 25.60 15.66 12.81
CA LYS A 24 24.18 15.45 13.11
C LYS A 24 24.15 14.24 14.04
N THR A 25 23.96 14.47 15.31
CA THR A 25 23.50 13.42 16.22
C THR A 25 22.14 13.01 15.71
N GLU A 26 22.05 11.81 15.12
CA GLU A 26 20.74 11.18 14.94
C GLU A 26 20.04 11.21 16.31
N PRO A 27 18.76 11.58 16.35
CA PRO A 27 18.02 11.49 17.59
C PRO A 27 18.15 10.04 18.07
N GLU A 28 18.70 9.90 19.28
CA GLU A 28 18.76 8.64 19.99
C GLU A 28 17.32 8.09 19.99
N LYS A 29 17.08 6.98 19.29
CA LYS A 29 15.78 6.31 19.36
C LYS A 29 15.60 5.94 20.82
N GLU A 30 14.73 6.67 21.54
CA GLU A 30 14.25 6.22 22.83
C GLU A 30 13.79 4.77 22.64
N ALA A 31 14.51 3.86 23.28
CA ALA A 31 14.07 2.47 23.32
C ALA A 31 12.69 2.48 23.98
N ILE A 32 11.66 2.04 23.28
CA ILE A 32 10.32 1.86 23.83
C ILE A 32 10.45 0.77 24.89
N THR A 33 10.75 1.21 26.11
CA THR A 33 10.89 0.33 27.25
C THR A 33 9.47 0.03 27.76
N GLY A 34 9.02 -1.20 27.57
CA GLY A 34 7.91 -1.75 28.34
C GLY A 34 6.71 -2.32 27.59
N ALA A 35 6.52 -2.03 26.30
CA ALA A 35 5.43 -2.67 25.56
C ALA A 35 5.92 -4.01 24.98
N THR A 36 5.42 -5.12 25.49
CA THR A 36 5.63 -6.46 24.91
C THR A 36 4.37 -6.87 24.17
N TYR A 37 4.55 -7.53 23.03
CA TYR A 37 3.47 -8.17 22.29
C TYR A 37 3.86 -9.60 21.91
N THR A 38 2.87 -10.41 21.62
CA THR A 38 3.07 -11.81 21.24
C THR A 38 2.53 -12.05 19.85
N ASN A 39 3.33 -12.65 18.99
CA ASN A 39 2.89 -13.13 17.68
C ASN A 39 2.27 -14.54 17.80
N PRO A 40 1.28 -14.86 16.95
CA PRO A 40 0.66 -14.00 15.95
C PRO A 40 -0.31 -12.99 16.58
N LEU A 41 -0.38 -11.77 16.05
CA LEU A 41 -1.38 -10.77 16.46
C LEU A 41 -2.82 -11.20 16.13
N ARG A 42 -2.96 -12.09 15.13
CA ARG A 42 -4.20 -12.74 14.74
C ARG A 42 -3.93 -14.17 14.31
N GLU A 43 -4.81 -15.08 14.71
CA GLU A 43 -4.71 -16.50 14.33
C GLU A 43 -4.91 -16.73 12.83
N ARG A 44 -5.75 -15.91 12.20
CA ARG A 44 -6.06 -15.97 10.77
C ARG A 44 -6.02 -14.56 10.17
N GLY A 45 -5.35 -14.44 9.05
CA GLY A 45 -5.27 -13.21 8.28
C GLY A 45 -4.37 -13.42 7.08
N ALA A 46 -4.79 -12.91 5.94
CA ALA A 46 -4.02 -12.86 4.72
C ALA A 46 -4.01 -11.42 4.21
N GLU A 47 -2.93 -11.01 3.56
CA GLU A 47 -2.82 -9.73 2.90
C GLU A 47 -3.20 -8.55 3.81
N PRO A 48 -2.55 -8.41 4.98
CA PRO A 48 -2.90 -7.41 5.97
C PRO A 48 -2.56 -6.01 5.50
N TRP A 49 -3.48 -5.07 5.72
CA TRP A 49 -3.22 -3.64 5.51
C TRP A 49 -3.61 -2.83 6.74
N ALA A 50 -2.83 -1.83 7.09
CA ALA A 50 -3.13 -0.96 8.22
C ALA A 50 -2.80 0.51 7.91
N VAL A 51 -3.70 1.41 8.29
CA VAL A 51 -3.52 2.86 8.19
C VAL A 51 -3.60 3.47 9.58
N PHE A 52 -2.62 4.30 9.94
CA PHE A 52 -2.70 5.11 11.16
C PHE A 52 -3.24 6.50 10.84
N TYR A 53 -4.33 6.88 11.50
CA TYR A 53 -4.95 8.18 11.30
C TYR A 53 -5.62 8.68 12.59
N LYS A 54 -5.29 9.90 12.99
CA LYS A 54 -5.85 10.57 14.20
C LYS A 54 -5.81 9.71 15.47
N GLY A 55 -4.67 9.07 15.73
CA GLY A 55 -4.45 8.26 16.93
C GLY A 55 -5.09 6.87 16.92
N LYS A 56 -5.59 6.42 15.77
CA LYS A 56 -6.18 5.10 15.56
C LYS A 56 -5.52 4.37 14.40
N TYR A 57 -5.41 3.07 14.54
CA TYR A 57 -5.13 2.15 13.45
C TYR A 57 -6.44 1.63 12.88
N TYR A 58 -6.52 1.64 11.56
CA TYR A 58 -7.58 1.01 10.79
C TYR A 58 -6.97 -0.14 10.04
N TYR A 59 -7.41 -1.35 10.35
CA TYR A 59 -6.85 -2.58 9.80
C TYR A 59 -7.89 -3.31 8.95
N THR A 60 -7.43 -3.88 7.85
CA THR A 60 -8.21 -4.77 6.99
C THR A 60 -7.36 -5.93 6.50
N GLN A 61 -7.99 -6.98 6.00
CA GLN A 61 -7.35 -8.18 5.47
C GLN A 61 -8.24 -8.85 4.41
N GLY A 62 -7.66 -9.70 3.60
CA GLY A 62 -8.39 -10.52 2.63
C GLY A 62 -9.50 -11.36 3.27
N SER A 63 -10.56 -11.58 2.53
CA SER A 63 -11.68 -12.43 2.92
C SER A 63 -12.42 -12.99 1.69
N GLU A 64 -13.33 -13.93 1.91
CA GLU A 64 -14.05 -14.58 0.81
C GLU A 64 -15.25 -13.76 0.29
N SER A 65 -15.92 -12.99 1.17
CA SER A 65 -17.24 -12.47 0.83
C SER A 65 -17.57 -11.06 1.34
N ARG A 66 -16.65 -10.40 2.03
CA ARG A 66 -16.90 -9.06 2.61
C ARG A 66 -15.59 -8.36 2.95
N ILE A 67 -15.61 -7.05 3.02
CA ILE A 67 -14.49 -6.29 3.57
C ILE A 67 -14.80 -5.96 5.03
N MET A 68 -13.93 -6.45 5.92
CA MET A 68 -13.96 -6.16 7.35
C MET A 68 -12.99 -5.03 7.66
N LEU A 69 -13.37 -4.13 8.54
CA LEU A 69 -12.51 -3.08 9.06
C LEU A 69 -12.45 -3.17 10.59
N TRP A 70 -11.25 -3.10 11.12
CA TRP A 70 -10.95 -3.01 12.55
C TRP A 70 -10.49 -1.60 12.89
N GLU A 71 -10.87 -1.08 14.05
CA GLU A 71 -10.36 0.15 14.62
C GLU A 71 -9.75 -0.15 15.99
N THR A 72 -8.52 0.28 16.23
CA THR A 72 -7.83 0.17 17.51
C THR A 72 -6.89 1.34 17.75
N SER A 73 -6.61 1.68 19.01
CA SER A 73 -5.51 2.57 19.37
C SER A 73 -4.18 1.83 19.55
N ASP A 74 -4.22 0.49 19.59
CA ASP A 74 -3.06 -0.38 19.75
C ASP A 74 -3.13 -1.52 18.75
N ILE A 75 -2.26 -1.47 17.73
CA ILE A 75 -2.21 -2.46 16.65
C ILE A 75 -1.83 -3.86 17.17
N THR A 76 -1.22 -3.96 18.33
CA THR A 76 -0.86 -5.25 18.93
C THR A 76 -2.05 -5.96 19.57
N ASN A 77 -3.19 -5.26 19.73
CA ASN A 77 -4.43 -5.80 20.28
C ASN A 77 -5.59 -5.75 19.27
N LEU A 78 -5.43 -6.46 18.14
CA LEU A 78 -6.45 -6.53 17.10
C LEU A 78 -7.65 -7.41 17.47
N ASN A 79 -7.48 -8.40 18.34
CA ASN A 79 -8.55 -9.34 18.65
C ASN A 79 -9.70 -8.70 19.44
N ASP A 80 -9.38 -7.76 20.34
CA ASP A 80 -10.34 -7.04 21.18
C ASP A 80 -10.80 -5.71 20.58
N SER A 81 -10.36 -5.39 19.37
CA SER A 81 -10.67 -4.14 18.71
C SER A 81 -12.10 -4.10 18.16
N LEU A 82 -12.64 -2.88 18.04
CA LEU A 82 -13.90 -2.65 17.34
C LEU A 82 -13.78 -3.12 15.89
N ARG A 83 -14.73 -3.93 15.42
CA ARG A 83 -14.74 -4.43 14.03
C ARG A 83 -16.12 -4.53 13.47
N LYS A 84 -16.25 -4.27 12.17
CA LYS A 84 -17.49 -4.47 11.44
C LYS A 84 -17.25 -4.75 9.95
N PRO A 85 -18.19 -5.39 9.26
CA PRO A 85 -18.19 -5.35 7.81
C PRO A 85 -18.46 -3.91 7.35
N VAL A 86 -17.61 -3.40 6.47
CA VAL A 86 -17.75 -2.05 5.91
C VAL A 86 -18.26 -2.09 4.48
N TRP A 87 -18.07 -3.22 3.79
CA TRP A 87 -18.63 -3.45 2.47
C TRP A 87 -18.95 -4.94 2.27
N ILE A 88 -20.12 -5.22 1.70
CA ILE A 88 -20.59 -6.54 1.32
C ILE A 88 -21.06 -6.43 -0.14
N PRO A 89 -20.49 -7.23 -1.06
CA PRO A 89 -20.86 -7.17 -2.46
C PRO A 89 -22.31 -7.58 -2.68
N THR A 90 -22.94 -6.93 -3.66
CA THR A 90 -24.29 -7.26 -4.11
C THR A 90 -24.33 -7.65 -5.60
N ASP A 91 -23.22 -7.43 -6.31
CA ASP A 91 -23.05 -7.76 -7.72
C ASP A 91 -22.31 -9.09 -7.84
N PRO A 92 -22.86 -10.11 -8.52
CA PRO A 92 -22.21 -11.40 -8.70
C PRO A 92 -20.83 -11.32 -9.37
N SER A 93 -20.59 -10.31 -10.18
CA SER A 93 -19.31 -10.15 -10.91
C SER A 93 -18.11 -9.85 -10.01
N ASN A 94 -18.33 -9.49 -8.74
CA ASN A 94 -17.29 -9.12 -7.78
C ASN A 94 -17.60 -9.60 -6.36
N SER A 95 -18.27 -10.74 -6.23
CA SER A 95 -18.79 -11.21 -4.95
C SER A 95 -17.98 -12.33 -4.29
N HIS A 96 -16.92 -12.79 -4.94
CA HIS A 96 -16.09 -13.88 -4.47
C HIS A 96 -14.62 -13.45 -4.35
N HIS A 97 -13.87 -14.15 -3.49
CA HIS A 97 -12.42 -14.02 -3.33
C HIS A 97 -11.98 -12.56 -3.22
N LEU A 98 -12.48 -11.86 -2.19
CA LEU A 98 -12.13 -10.45 -1.93
C LEU A 98 -10.72 -10.39 -1.34
N TRP A 99 -9.73 -10.21 -2.20
CA TRP A 99 -8.32 -10.25 -1.84
C TRP A 99 -7.70 -8.87 -1.68
N ALA A 100 -6.65 -8.80 -0.86
CA ALA A 100 -5.78 -7.66 -0.69
C ALA A 100 -6.50 -6.30 -0.57
N PRO A 101 -7.45 -6.14 0.37
CA PRO A 101 -8.08 -4.84 0.56
C PRO A 101 -7.08 -3.85 1.16
N GLU A 102 -6.76 -2.79 0.41
CA GLU A 102 -5.89 -1.70 0.84
C GLU A 102 -6.68 -0.40 1.02
N MET A 103 -6.64 0.17 2.22
CA MET A 103 -7.36 1.40 2.54
C MET A 103 -6.45 2.62 2.44
N HIS A 104 -6.88 3.62 1.69
CA HIS A 104 -6.17 4.87 1.46
C HIS A 104 -7.06 6.07 1.78
N ARG A 105 -6.44 7.15 2.26
CA ARG A 105 -7.12 8.42 2.47
C ARG A 105 -6.67 9.43 1.41
N ILE A 106 -7.59 9.77 0.50
CA ILE A 106 -7.33 10.64 -0.64
C ILE A 106 -8.35 11.77 -0.63
N ASN A 107 -7.92 13.04 -0.70
CA ASN A 107 -8.80 14.21 -0.74
C ASN A 107 -9.89 14.19 0.35
N ASN A 108 -9.49 13.83 1.58
CA ASN A 108 -10.36 13.73 2.75
C ASN A 108 -11.43 12.65 2.70
N LYS A 109 -11.41 11.74 1.74
CA LYS A 109 -12.26 10.57 1.64
C LYS A 109 -11.46 9.29 1.83
N TRP A 110 -12.14 8.19 2.14
CA TRP A 110 -11.55 6.88 2.28
C TRP A 110 -11.86 6.03 1.06
N TYR A 111 -10.86 5.33 0.58
CA TYR A 111 -10.95 4.40 -0.53
C TYR A 111 -10.41 3.06 -0.09
N ILE A 112 -11.10 1.98 -0.45
CA ILE A 112 -10.55 0.63 -0.29
C ILE A 112 -10.46 0.03 -1.68
N TYR A 113 -9.24 -0.28 -2.10
CA TYR A 113 -8.94 -1.04 -3.30
C TYR A 113 -8.88 -2.51 -2.93
N PHE A 114 -9.44 -3.36 -3.74
CA PHE A 114 -9.43 -4.81 -3.52
C PHE A 114 -9.58 -5.55 -4.83
N ALA A 115 -9.12 -6.79 -4.88
CA ALA A 115 -9.40 -7.68 -5.99
C ALA A 115 -10.61 -8.55 -5.67
N ALA A 116 -11.42 -8.84 -6.68
CA ALA A 116 -12.54 -9.78 -6.57
C ALA A 116 -12.87 -10.38 -7.93
N ASP A 117 -13.67 -11.45 -7.91
CA ASP A 117 -14.14 -12.16 -9.10
C ASP A 117 -15.60 -12.64 -8.98
N ASP A 118 -16.05 -13.36 -9.98
CA ASP A 118 -17.41 -13.91 -10.12
C ASP A 118 -17.54 -15.36 -9.63
N GLY A 119 -16.56 -15.86 -8.88
CA GLY A 119 -16.38 -17.26 -8.49
C GLY A 119 -15.38 -18.02 -9.33
N ASN A 120 -14.90 -17.41 -10.41
CA ASN A 120 -13.77 -17.93 -11.20
C ASN A 120 -12.55 -17.03 -10.99
N MET A 121 -11.52 -17.54 -10.31
CA MET A 121 -10.30 -16.81 -9.98
C MET A 121 -9.55 -16.24 -11.19
N ASP A 122 -9.73 -16.79 -12.41
CA ASP A 122 -9.17 -16.24 -13.63
C ASP A 122 -9.79 -14.88 -14.02
N ASN A 123 -10.92 -14.54 -13.44
CA ASN A 123 -11.64 -13.30 -13.70
C ASN A 123 -11.35 -12.19 -12.68
N HIS A 124 -10.34 -12.37 -11.81
CA HIS A 124 -9.98 -11.34 -10.84
C HIS A 124 -9.71 -9.99 -11.50
N GLN A 125 -10.34 -8.96 -10.95
CA GLN A 125 -10.17 -7.57 -11.34
C GLN A 125 -10.06 -6.70 -10.08
N ILE A 126 -9.50 -5.51 -10.23
CA ILE A 126 -9.41 -4.54 -9.15
C ILE A 126 -10.68 -3.70 -9.12
N TYR A 127 -11.24 -3.57 -7.92
CA TYR A 127 -12.40 -2.73 -7.62
C TYR A 127 -12.04 -1.72 -6.55
N VAL A 128 -12.84 -0.66 -6.44
CA VAL A 128 -12.67 0.37 -5.41
C VAL A 128 -14.00 0.83 -4.87
N VAL A 129 -14.06 0.97 -3.55
CA VAL A 129 -15.17 1.56 -2.82
C VAL A 129 -14.74 2.85 -2.13
N GLU A 130 -15.63 3.82 -2.03
CA GLU A 130 -15.42 5.15 -1.45
C GLU A 130 -16.32 5.38 -0.23
N ASN A 131 -15.77 5.98 0.84
CA ASN A 131 -16.53 6.49 1.97
C ASN A 131 -16.13 7.95 2.26
N GLU A 132 -17.11 8.84 2.35
CA GLU A 132 -16.91 10.29 2.56
C GLU A 132 -16.87 10.68 4.06
N ALA A 133 -17.17 9.76 4.96
CA ALA A 133 -17.17 10.03 6.39
C ALA A 133 -15.75 10.38 6.89
N ALA A 134 -15.66 11.25 7.88
CA ALA A 134 -14.38 11.61 8.51
C ALA A 134 -13.71 10.42 9.20
N ASN A 135 -14.52 9.56 9.82
CA ASN A 135 -14.13 8.27 10.41
C ASN A 135 -14.57 7.14 9.48
N PRO A 136 -13.67 6.27 8.98
CA PRO A 136 -14.04 5.19 8.06
C PRO A 136 -14.93 4.11 8.71
N MET A 137 -15.00 4.07 10.04
CA MET A 137 -15.94 3.23 10.77
C MET A 137 -17.38 3.80 10.75
N GLU A 138 -17.56 5.01 10.26
CA GLU A 138 -18.86 5.66 10.08
C GLU A 138 -19.21 5.77 8.59
N GLY A 139 -20.46 6.13 8.30
CA GLY A 139 -20.90 6.24 6.91
C GLY A 139 -20.99 4.90 6.19
N THR A 140 -20.96 4.96 4.86
CA THR A 140 -21.14 3.80 3.97
C THR A 140 -20.07 3.84 2.90
N PHE A 141 -19.41 2.72 2.66
CA PHE A 141 -18.57 2.52 1.48
C PHE A 141 -19.47 2.24 0.27
N VAL A 142 -19.24 2.98 -0.80
CA VAL A 142 -20.04 2.91 -2.05
C VAL A 142 -19.10 2.48 -3.19
N MET A 143 -19.53 1.50 -3.97
CA MET A 143 -18.79 1.02 -5.15
C MET A 143 -18.61 2.15 -6.16
N LYS A 144 -17.35 2.41 -6.55
CA LYS A 144 -17.00 3.33 -7.65
C LYS A 144 -16.84 2.59 -8.97
N GLY A 145 -16.64 1.28 -8.90
CA GLY A 145 -16.54 0.40 -10.05
C GLY A 145 -15.24 -0.38 -10.11
N ARG A 146 -15.09 -1.11 -11.21
CA ARG A 146 -13.87 -1.79 -11.58
C ARG A 146 -12.87 -0.78 -12.15
N ILE A 147 -11.60 -0.91 -11.77
CA ILE A 147 -10.52 -0.16 -12.40
C ILE A 147 -10.11 -0.86 -13.70
N GLN A 148 -10.20 -0.15 -14.81
CA GLN A 148 -9.77 -0.65 -16.11
C GLN A 148 -8.24 -0.64 -16.18
N THR A 149 -7.58 -1.74 -15.88
CA THR A 149 -6.11 -1.85 -15.83
C THR A 149 -5.48 -1.99 -17.21
N ASP A 150 -6.23 -2.49 -18.20
CA ASP A 150 -5.88 -2.54 -19.61
C ASP A 150 -7.13 -2.79 -20.48
N LYS A 151 -6.96 -2.69 -21.79
CA LYS A 151 -8.05 -2.85 -22.77
C LYS A 151 -8.58 -4.29 -22.89
N ASP A 152 -7.78 -5.27 -22.51
CA ASP A 152 -8.08 -6.69 -22.70
C ASP A 152 -8.67 -7.34 -21.44
N ASN A 153 -8.84 -6.57 -20.35
CA ASN A 153 -9.31 -7.04 -19.03
C ASN A 153 -8.48 -8.20 -18.50
N ASN A 154 -7.16 -8.09 -18.61
CA ASN A 154 -6.27 -9.08 -18.04
C ASN A 154 -6.41 -9.11 -16.51
N TRP A 155 -6.15 -10.25 -15.95
CA TRP A 155 -6.16 -10.49 -14.51
C TRP A 155 -5.31 -9.46 -13.75
N ALA A 156 -5.84 -8.92 -12.65
CA ALA A 156 -5.19 -7.86 -11.87
C ALA A 156 -5.60 -7.94 -10.39
N ILE A 157 -4.60 -7.87 -9.51
CA ILE A 157 -4.75 -7.92 -8.04
C ILE A 157 -3.76 -6.98 -7.35
N HIS A 158 -3.82 -6.87 -6.03
CA HIS A 158 -2.86 -6.15 -5.16
C HIS A 158 -2.61 -4.70 -5.61
N ALA A 159 -3.67 -3.92 -5.73
CA ALA A 159 -3.56 -2.52 -6.12
C ALA A 159 -3.19 -1.64 -4.93
N SER A 160 -2.13 -0.87 -5.07
CA SER A 160 -1.75 0.20 -4.15
C SER A 160 -1.65 1.54 -4.87
N THR A 161 -1.93 2.65 -4.18
CA THR A 161 -1.83 3.99 -4.76
C THR A 161 -0.92 4.91 -3.96
N PHE A 162 -0.22 5.78 -4.65
CA PHE A 162 0.63 6.81 -4.03
C PHE A 162 0.63 8.09 -4.86
N GLU A 163 1.15 9.15 -4.28
CA GLU A 163 1.33 10.43 -4.96
C GLU A 163 2.81 10.78 -5.02
N HIS A 164 3.24 11.23 -6.19
CA HIS A 164 4.60 11.71 -6.43
C HIS A 164 4.53 12.94 -7.34
N ASP A 165 5.18 14.03 -6.92
CA ASP A 165 5.20 15.32 -7.65
C ASP A 165 3.82 15.83 -8.10
N GLY A 166 2.80 15.66 -7.24
CA GLY A 166 1.43 16.09 -7.51
C GLY A 166 0.66 15.20 -8.49
N GLN A 167 1.26 14.11 -8.97
CA GLN A 167 0.62 13.10 -9.79
C GLN A 167 0.33 11.84 -8.96
N ARG A 168 -0.88 11.31 -9.05
CA ARG A 168 -1.26 10.05 -8.45
C ARG A 168 -0.96 8.89 -9.39
N TYR A 169 -0.46 7.82 -8.81
CA TYR A 169 -0.13 6.57 -9.48
C TYR A 169 -0.85 5.40 -8.81
N MET A 170 -1.13 4.38 -9.59
CA MET A 170 -1.48 3.05 -9.09
C MET A 170 -0.42 2.05 -9.53
N ILE A 171 0.00 1.18 -8.63
CA ILE A 171 0.80 0.00 -8.93
C ILE A 171 -0.02 -1.24 -8.59
N TRP A 172 0.15 -2.32 -9.35
CA TRP A 172 -0.59 -3.57 -9.14
C TRP A 172 0.14 -4.77 -9.72
N CYS A 173 -0.26 -5.94 -9.27
CA CYS A 173 0.14 -7.20 -9.87
C CYS A 173 -0.86 -7.63 -10.93
N GLY A 174 -0.39 -8.12 -12.07
CA GLY A 174 -1.28 -8.54 -13.15
C GLY A 174 -0.61 -9.44 -14.18
N TRP A 175 -1.41 -10.07 -15.01
CA TRP A 175 -0.91 -10.86 -16.15
C TRP A 175 -0.64 -9.98 -17.36
N GLN A 176 0.34 -10.38 -18.17
CA GLN A 176 0.62 -9.74 -19.46
C GLN A 176 -0.49 -10.02 -20.47
N LYS A 177 -1.02 -11.23 -20.47
CA LYS A 177 -2.13 -11.70 -21.30
C LYS A 177 -3.08 -12.50 -20.44
N ARG A 178 -4.34 -12.56 -20.85
CA ARG A 178 -5.28 -13.47 -20.24
C ARG A 178 -4.78 -14.91 -20.43
N ARG A 179 -5.04 -15.76 -19.44
CA ARG A 179 -4.58 -17.14 -19.36
C ARG A 179 -4.78 -17.90 -20.67
N ILE A 180 -3.68 -18.31 -21.31
CA ILE A 180 -3.69 -19.19 -22.49
C ILE A 180 -2.72 -20.35 -22.27
N ASP A 181 -1.43 -20.06 -21.99
CA ASP A 181 -0.38 -21.08 -21.88
C ASP A 181 0.49 -20.95 -20.63
N SER A 182 0.69 -19.76 -20.13
CA SER A 182 1.43 -19.49 -18.90
C SER A 182 1.04 -18.14 -18.31
N GLU A 183 0.89 -18.09 -17.01
CA GLU A 183 0.58 -16.87 -16.27
C GLU A 183 1.83 -16.41 -15.56
N THR A 184 2.29 -15.26 -15.95
CA THR A 184 3.36 -14.60 -15.24
C THR A 184 2.76 -13.37 -14.56
N GLN A 185 2.81 -13.35 -13.23
CA GLN A 185 2.43 -12.18 -12.46
C GLN A 185 3.54 -11.15 -12.56
N CYS A 186 3.20 -10.02 -13.14
CA CYS A 186 4.09 -8.89 -13.36
C CYS A 186 3.62 -7.70 -12.56
N ILE A 187 4.51 -6.76 -12.28
CA ILE A 187 4.15 -5.51 -11.62
C ILE A 187 4.02 -4.41 -12.66
N TYR A 188 2.89 -3.70 -12.62
CA TYR A 188 2.55 -2.60 -13.50
C TYR A 188 2.39 -1.30 -12.72
N ILE A 189 2.56 -0.18 -13.41
CA ILE A 189 2.25 1.17 -12.93
C ILE A 189 1.48 1.93 -14.01
N ALA A 190 0.57 2.79 -13.58
CA ALA A 190 -0.08 3.78 -14.43
C ALA A 190 -0.38 5.05 -13.63
N THR A 191 -0.53 6.18 -14.33
CA THR A 191 -1.05 7.41 -13.73
C THR A 191 -2.56 7.31 -13.52
N MET A 192 -3.07 8.07 -12.54
CA MET A 192 -4.49 8.15 -12.23
C MET A 192 -5.00 9.58 -12.44
N GLU A 193 -6.16 9.70 -13.07
CA GLU A 193 -6.93 10.95 -13.18
C GLU A 193 -7.68 11.25 -11.86
N ASN A 194 -8.24 10.21 -11.28
CA ASN A 194 -8.99 10.24 -10.03
C ASN A 194 -8.80 8.89 -9.32
N PRO A 195 -9.29 8.71 -8.07
CA PRO A 195 -9.03 7.47 -7.32
C PRO A 195 -9.58 6.16 -7.92
N TRP A 196 -10.33 6.20 -8.99
CA TRP A 196 -10.91 5.00 -9.64
C TRP A 196 -10.71 4.93 -11.15
N THR A 197 -9.94 5.89 -11.73
CA THR A 197 -9.71 5.94 -13.18
C THR A 197 -8.22 6.11 -13.48
N LEU A 198 -7.66 5.22 -14.26
CA LEU A 198 -6.31 5.37 -14.80
C LEU A 198 -6.33 6.38 -15.95
N SER A 199 -5.29 7.21 -16.06
CA SER A 199 -5.12 8.24 -17.09
C SER A 199 -4.03 7.90 -18.11
N SER A 200 -3.32 6.78 -17.93
CA SER A 200 -2.34 6.29 -18.90
C SER A 200 -2.51 4.79 -19.14
N ASP A 201 -1.94 4.29 -20.21
CA ASP A 201 -1.71 2.88 -20.39
C ASP A 201 -0.80 2.35 -19.27
N ARG A 202 -0.92 1.05 -18.97
CA ARG A 202 -0.05 0.39 -18.01
C ARG A 202 1.38 0.28 -18.53
N ILE A 203 2.34 0.51 -17.66
CA ILE A 203 3.77 0.33 -17.91
C ILE A 203 4.24 -0.86 -17.07
N LEU A 204 4.88 -1.82 -17.70
CA LEU A 204 5.53 -2.95 -17.01
C LEU A 204 6.78 -2.42 -16.28
N ILE A 205 6.85 -2.60 -14.97
CA ILE A 205 8.02 -2.18 -14.16
C ILE A 205 8.81 -3.34 -13.60
N SER A 206 8.19 -4.52 -13.46
CA SER A 206 8.89 -5.74 -13.03
C SER A 206 8.18 -6.99 -13.53
N LYS A 207 8.96 -8.00 -13.86
CA LYS A 207 8.52 -9.36 -14.15
C LYS A 207 9.51 -10.35 -13.54
N PRO A 208 9.11 -11.58 -13.23
CA PRO A 208 10.02 -12.62 -12.80
C PRO A 208 11.05 -12.92 -13.90
N GLU A 209 12.34 -12.86 -13.58
CA GLU A 209 13.46 -13.13 -14.49
C GLU A 209 14.40 -14.21 -13.95
N TYR A 210 14.43 -14.39 -12.64
CA TYR A 210 15.31 -15.35 -11.98
C TYR A 210 14.53 -16.61 -11.58
N GLU A 211 15.20 -17.75 -11.57
CA GLU A 211 14.59 -19.02 -11.20
C GLU A 211 13.90 -19.00 -9.83
N TRP A 212 14.49 -18.28 -8.85
CA TRP A 212 13.92 -18.15 -7.51
C TRP A 212 12.63 -17.29 -7.48
N GLU A 213 12.40 -16.44 -8.47
CA GLU A 213 11.17 -15.65 -8.60
C GLU A 213 10.03 -16.47 -9.27
N CYS A 214 10.37 -17.57 -9.93
CA CYS A 214 9.43 -18.39 -10.68
C CYS A 214 9.06 -19.69 -9.93
N GLN A 215 9.31 -19.76 -8.63
CA GLN A 215 9.21 -21.02 -7.87
C GLN A 215 7.79 -21.38 -7.42
N TRP A 216 6.81 -20.55 -7.66
CA TRP A 216 5.45 -20.95 -7.33
C TRP A 216 4.97 -21.97 -8.38
N VAL A 217 4.93 -23.21 -7.95
CA VAL A 217 4.35 -24.29 -8.74
C VAL A 217 3.02 -24.62 -8.10
N ASN A 218 1.94 -24.39 -8.85
CA ASN A 218 0.66 -24.97 -8.47
C ASN A 218 0.81 -26.48 -8.46
N PRO A 219 0.62 -27.18 -7.33
CA PRO A 219 0.75 -28.65 -7.27
C PRO A 219 -0.17 -29.38 -8.22
N ASP A 220 -1.24 -28.73 -8.63
CA ASP A 220 -2.23 -29.28 -9.55
C ASP A 220 -1.98 -28.90 -11.03
N GLY A 221 -0.84 -28.27 -11.32
CA GLY A 221 -0.37 -27.93 -12.67
C GLY A 221 -0.58 -26.49 -13.06
#